data_ab5b491f4bfd8cc82b0b4980fc8fb9e2
#
_entry.id   ab5b491f4bfd8cc82b0b4980fc8fb9e2
#
_cell.length_a   1.000
_cell.length_b   1.000
_cell.length_c   1.000
_cell.angle_alpha   90.00
_cell.angle_beta   90.00
_cell.angle_gamma   90.00
#
_symmetry.space_group_name_H-M   'P 1'
#
loop_
_entity.id
_entity.type
_entity.pdbx_description
1 polymer ?
#
loop_
_entity_poly.entity_id
_entity_poly.type
_entity_poly.pdbx_seq_one_letter_code
_entity_poly.pdbx_strand_id
1 'polypeptide(L)'
;MTDLRELQQWFVQVLRSPVGQEQLIEQRVVAGGNGMSAMDRVAIYGSSYYARLVQVMETEFPVLQQTLGEELFSQFALSYISHYPPQDYTLNKLGEYFPEFLYRSKPQEDDQWSSFIVELAHLERLINEVYHGEGPEREEHVPATEIEAILSEAWTKTMQCSFQLHRYYLDVRKAISTGGDTSEVELPEAISCRVAIFRRDYKVKLHAF
;
A
#
# COMPACT_ATOMS: atom_id res chain seq x y z
N MET A 1 -0.23 32.55 -20.94
CA MET A 1 0.32 32.00 -19.67
C MET A 1 -0.32 30.62 -19.53
N THR A 2 0.47 29.56 -19.57
CA THR A 2 -0.02 28.20 -19.35
C THR A 2 -0.51 28.12 -17.90
N ASP A 3 -1.70 27.60 -17.68
CA ASP A 3 -2.25 27.41 -16.32
C ASP A 3 -1.31 26.46 -15.55
N LEU A 4 -1.04 26.79 -14.28
CA LEU A 4 -0.18 25.97 -13.41
C LEU A 4 -0.68 24.52 -13.34
N ARG A 5 -2.00 24.34 -13.35
CA ARG A 5 -2.64 23.03 -13.32
C ARG A 5 -2.33 22.22 -14.60
N GLU A 6 -2.38 22.85 -15.77
CA GLU A 6 -2.03 22.20 -17.04
C GLU A 6 -0.55 21.82 -17.07
N LEU A 7 0.33 22.67 -16.52
CA LEU A 7 1.76 22.39 -16.44
C LEU A 7 2.05 21.21 -15.50
N GLN A 8 1.38 21.15 -14.36
CA GLN A 8 1.51 20.03 -13.41
C GLN A 8 1.02 18.72 -14.04
N GLN A 9 -0.14 18.72 -14.69
CA GLN A 9 -0.69 17.53 -15.35
C GLN A 9 0.24 17.04 -16.46
N TRP A 10 0.74 17.94 -17.29
CA TRP A 10 1.71 17.60 -18.32
C TRP A 10 2.99 17.01 -17.72
N PHE A 11 3.53 17.60 -16.66
CA PHE A 11 4.76 17.12 -16.03
C PHE A 11 4.60 15.71 -15.44
N VAL A 12 3.47 15.44 -14.78
CA VAL A 12 3.16 14.08 -14.31
C VAL A 12 3.08 13.09 -15.48
N GLN A 13 2.47 13.46 -16.59
CA GLN A 13 2.46 12.62 -17.80
C GLN A 13 3.86 12.33 -18.32
N VAL A 14 4.71 13.35 -18.40
CA VAL A 14 6.10 13.20 -18.84
C VAL A 14 6.90 12.29 -17.92
N LEU A 15 6.73 12.41 -16.60
CA LEU A 15 7.39 11.52 -15.63
C LEU A 15 6.97 10.05 -15.80
N ARG A 16 5.74 9.82 -16.26
CA ARG A 16 5.18 8.47 -16.48
C ARG A 16 5.55 7.90 -17.85
N SER A 17 5.59 8.73 -18.87
CA SER A 17 5.89 8.34 -20.26
C SER A 17 6.61 9.47 -20.99
N PRO A 18 7.94 9.59 -20.85
CA PRO A 18 8.71 10.63 -21.51
C PRO A 18 8.86 10.40 -23.02
N VAL A 19 8.69 9.17 -23.49
CA VAL A 19 8.84 8.78 -24.90
C VAL A 19 7.80 9.47 -25.76
N GLY A 20 8.25 10.12 -26.84
CA GLY A 20 7.41 10.88 -27.76
C GLY A 20 7.12 12.31 -27.33
N GLN A 21 7.70 12.77 -26.21
CA GLN A 21 7.54 14.12 -25.69
C GLN A 21 8.87 14.93 -25.67
N GLU A 22 9.90 14.43 -26.29
CA GLU A 22 11.27 14.95 -26.23
C GLU A 22 11.33 16.45 -26.58
N GLN A 23 10.68 16.88 -27.66
CA GLN A 23 10.65 18.27 -28.07
C GLN A 23 9.97 19.19 -27.06
N LEU A 24 8.87 18.74 -26.45
CA LEU A 24 8.15 19.48 -25.40
C LEU A 24 8.97 19.56 -24.13
N ILE A 25 9.69 18.48 -23.79
CA ILE A 25 10.59 18.44 -22.63
C ILE A 25 11.70 19.45 -22.80
N GLU A 26 12.37 19.49 -23.96
CA GLU A 26 13.44 20.47 -24.26
C GLU A 26 12.94 21.91 -24.24
N GLN A 27 11.70 22.14 -24.64
CA GLN A 27 11.11 23.51 -24.64
C GLN A 27 10.67 23.98 -23.24
N ARG A 28 10.22 23.07 -22.37
CA ARG A 28 9.58 23.41 -21.10
C ARG A 28 10.45 23.15 -19.88
N VAL A 29 11.41 22.25 -19.97
CA VAL A 29 12.30 21.88 -18.86
C VAL A 29 13.65 22.58 -19.10
N VAL A 30 14.05 23.40 -18.15
CA VAL A 30 15.36 24.06 -18.20
C VAL A 30 16.47 23.03 -18.08
N ALA A 31 17.43 23.03 -18.95
CA ALA A 31 18.62 22.19 -18.88
C ALA A 31 19.39 22.45 -17.57
N GLY A 32 20.00 21.41 -17.03
CA GLY A 32 20.82 21.52 -15.82
C GLY A 32 22.18 22.15 -16.09
N GLY A 33 22.87 22.59 -15.04
CA GLY A 33 24.29 22.92 -15.12
C GLY A 33 25.13 21.65 -15.42
N ASN A 34 26.40 21.85 -15.76
CA ASN A 34 27.36 20.77 -16.03
C ASN A 34 27.01 19.83 -17.19
N GLY A 35 26.33 20.33 -18.22
CA GLY A 35 26.01 19.54 -19.41
C GLY A 35 24.81 18.60 -19.29
N MET A 36 24.06 18.65 -18.19
CA MET A 36 22.86 17.86 -18.01
C MET A 36 21.72 18.32 -18.91
N SER A 37 21.21 17.49 -19.79
CA SER A 37 20.09 17.79 -20.68
C SER A 37 18.74 17.87 -19.91
N ALA A 38 17.72 18.44 -20.56
CA ALA A 38 16.36 18.43 -20.04
C ALA A 38 15.83 17.00 -19.86
N MET A 39 16.17 16.09 -20.77
CA MET A 39 15.81 14.67 -20.70
C MET A 39 16.46 13.98 -19.51
N ASP A 40 17.76 14.22 -19.23
CA ASP A 40 18.42 13.65 -18.06
C ASP A 40 17.74 14.09 -16.76
N ARG A 41 17.35 15.36 -16.68
CA ARG A 41 16.59 15.86 -15.53
C ARG A 41 15.25 15.16 -15.36
N VAL A 42 14.50 15.00 -16.44
CA VAL A 42 13.21 14.28 -16.39
C VAL A 42 13.41 12.83 -15.97
N ALA A 43 14.46 12.15 -16.46
CA ALA A 43 14.77 10.77 -16.08
C ALA A 43 15.10 10.64 -14.58
N ILE A 44 15.90 11.57 -14.03
CA ILE A 44 16.23 11.61 -12.59
C ILE A 44 14.95 11.85 -11.74
N TYR A 45 14.13 12.82 -12.15
CA TYR A 45 12.87 13.10 -11.45
C TYR A 45 11.89 11.91 -11.55
N GLY A 46 11.77 11.28 -12.72
CA GLY A 46 10.95 10.10 -12.93
C GLY A 46 11.36 8.93 -12.02
N SER A 47 12.65 8.63 -11.99
CA SER A 47 13.20 7.60 -11.11
C SER A 47 12.92 7.89 -9.63
N SER A 48 13.14 9.15 -9.21
CA SER A 48 12.87 9.59 -7.83
C SER A 48 11.37 9.56 -7.50
N TYR A 49 10.51 9.89 -8.43
CA TYR A 49 9.06 9.85 -8.28
C TYR A 49 8.57 8.41 -8.04
N TYR A 50 8.99 7.46 -8.89
CA TYR A 50 8.61 6.06 -8.71
C TYR A 50 9.19 5.45 -7.44
N ALA A 51 10.45 5.76 -7.10
CA ALA A 51 11.05 5.31 -5.85
C ALA A 51 10.24 5.76 -4.61
N ARG A 52 9.77 7.01 -4.61
CA ARG A 52 8.91 7.51 -3.51
C ARG A 52 7.56 6.80 -3.45
N LEU A 53 6.93 6.50 -4.59
CA LEU A 53 5.68 5.76 -4.62
C LEU A 53 5.87 4.32 -4.09
N VAL A 54 6.97 3.66 -4.45
CA VAL A 54 7.32 2.33 -3.90
C VAL A 54 7.50 2.41 -2.39
N GLN A 55 8.21 3.43 -1.85
CA GLN A 55 8.34 3.63 -0.41
C GLN A 55 6.99 3.81 0.31
N VAL A 56 6.03 4.47 -0.34
CA VAL A 56 4.67 4.56 0.22
C VAL A 56 4.02 3.18 0.27
N MET A 57 4.13 2.39 -0.79
CA MET A 57 3.61 1.01 -0.81
C MET A 57 4.26 0.13 0.27
N GLU A 58 5.57 0.24 0.48
CA GLU A 58 6.29 -0.45 1.57
C GLU A 58 5.77 -0.04 2.95
N THR A 59 5.42 1.23 3.12
CA THR A 59 4.84 1.74 4.37
C THR A 59 3.39 1.26 4.57
N GLU A 60 2.61 1.13 3.50
CA GLU A 60 1.24 0.63 3.55
C GLU A 60 1.17 -0.89 3.74
N PHE A 61 2.15 -1.64 3.22
CA PHE A 61 2.18 -3.10 3.19
C PHE A 61 3.47 -3.70 3.80
N PRO A 62 3.83 -3.33 5.03
CA PRO A 62 5.12 -3.71 5.60
C PRO A 62 5.27 -5.22 5.87
N VAL A 63 4.20 -5.92 6.22
CA VAL A 63 4.25 -7.36 6.45
C VAL A 63 4.31 -8.10 5.12
N LEU A 64 3.55 -7.66 4.14
CA LEU A 64 3.59 -8.21 2.78
C LEU A 64 4.97 -8.04 2.15
N GLN A 65 5.61 -6.88 2.32
CA GLN A 65 6.98 -6.62 1.86
C GLN A 65 7.96 -7.62 2.48
N GLN A 66 7.90 -7.83 3.79
CA GLN A 66 8.75 -8.81 4.47
C GLN A 66 8.48 -10.25 4.00
N THR A 67 7.23 -10.57 3.76
CA THR A 67 6.80 -11.91 3.32
C THR A 67 7.27 -12.23 1.90
N LEU A 68 7.18 -11.27 0.98
CA LEU A 68 7.61 -11.43 -0.42
C LEU A 68 9.12 -11.22 -0.60
N GLY A 69 9.76 -10.50 0.32
CA GLY A 69 11.08 -9.92 0.14
C GLY A 69 11.07 -8.64 -0.70
N GLU A 70 12.09 -7.82 -0.50
CA GLU A 70 12.21 -6.47 -1.07
C GLU A 70 12.10 -6.45 -2.60
N GLU A 71 12.80 -7.38 -3.28
CA GLU A 71 12.88 -7.39 -4.74
C GLU A 71 11.52 -7.72 -5.37
N LEU A 72 10.87 -8.81 -4.94
CA LEU A 72 9.59 -9.24 -5.50
C LEU A 72 8.46 -8.24 -5.16
N PHE A 73 8.44 -7.72 -3.93
CA PHE A 73 7.49 -6.68 -3.56
C PHE A 73 7.64 -5.44 -4.43
N SER A 74 8.87 -4.94 -4.64
CA SER A 74 9.14 -3.77 -5.47
C SER A 74 8.70 -3.98 -6.93
N GLN A 75 8.87 -5.18 -7.48
CA GLN A 75 8.40 -5.50 -8.83
C GLN A 75 6.86 -5.43 -8.92
N PHE A 76 6.15 -6.01 -7.95
CA PHE A 76 4.68 -5.91 -7.89
C PHE A 76 4.22 -4.47 -7.70
N ALA A 77 4.86 -3.72 -6.79
CA ALA A 77 4.52 -2.32 -6.53
C ALA A 77 4.71 -1.43 -7.76
N LEU A 78 5.84 -1.55 -8.48
CA LEU A 78 6.09 -0.81 -9.71
C LEU A 78 5.09 -1.18 -10.82
N SER A 79 4.80 -2.46 -10.99
CA SER A 79 3.80 -2.91 -11.95
C SER A 79 2.43 -2.37 -11.60
N TYR A 80 2.02 -2.43 -10.34
CA TYR A 80 0.77 -1.87 -9.85
C TYR A 80 0.67 -0.36 -10.11
N ILE A 81 1.66 0.42 -9.69
CA ILE A 81 1.69 1.89 -9.86
C ILE A 81 1.58 2.29 -11.33
N SER A 82 2.15 1.49 -12.23
CA SER A 82 2.07 1.72 -13.67
C SER A 82 0.65 1.57 -14.21
N HIS A 83 -0.14 0.64 -13.66
CA HIS A 83 -1.54 0.41 -14.04
C HIS A 83 -2.53 1.30 -13.26
N TYR A 84 -2.24 1.55 -12.00
CA TYR A 84 -3.07 2.33 -11.07
C TYR A 84 -2.27 3.53 -10.51
N PRO A 85 -1.95 4.52 -11.34
CA PRO A 85 -1.21 5.68 -10.87
C PRO A 85 -2.04 6.52 -9.90
N PRO A 86 -1.39 7.23 -8.95
CA PRO A 86 -2.08 8.06 -7.98
C PRO A 86 -2.98 9.09 -8.68
N GLN A 87 -4.22 9.19 -8.23
CA GLN A 87 -5.23 10.14 -8.74
C GLN A 87 -5.44 11.29 -7.76
N ASP A 88 -5.21 11.06 -6.47
CA ASP A 88 -5.42 12.02 -5.41
C ASP A 88 -4.11 12.72 -5.00
N TYR A 89 -4.26 13.88 -4.41
CA TYR A 89 -3.14 14.63 -3.81
C TYR A 89 -2.53 13.88 -2.62
N THR A 90 -3.34 13.15 -1.88
CA THR A 90 -2.90 12.33 -0.75
C THR A 90 -2.59 10.91 -1.21
N LEU A 91 -1.46 10.37 -0.77
CA LEU A 91 -1.04 9.01 -1.14
C LEU A 91 -1.63 7.90 -0.26
N ASN A 92 -2.50 8.23 0.70
CA ASN A 92 -3.15 7.25 1.59
C ASN A 92 -4.11 6.27 0.89
N LYS A 93 -4.43 6.55 -0.38
CA LYS A 93 -5.23 5.67 -1.24
C LYS A 93 -4.40 4.99 -2.33
N LEU A 94 -3.07 5.15 -2.30
CA LEU A 94 -2.22 4.59 -3.35
C LEU A 94 -2.39 3.08 -3.46
N GLY A 95 -2.45 2.37 -2.34
CA GLY A 95 -2.60 0.92 -2.28
C GLY A 95 -4.05 0.41 -2.36
N GLU A 96 -5.05 1.26 -2.64
CA GLU A 96 -6.48 0.89 -2.58
C GLU A 96 -6.83 -0.35 -3.41
N TYR A 97 -6.28 -0.45 -4.62
CA TYR A 97 -6.55 -1.56 -5.55
C TYR A 97 -5.43 -2.61 -5.59
N PHE A 98 -4.43 -2.51 -4.70
CA PHE A 98 -3.29 -3.43 -4.73
C PHE A 98 -3.67 -4.88 -4.42
N PRO A 99 -4.56 -5.19 -3.45
CA PRO A 99 -5.03 -6.56 -3.24
C PRO A 99 -5.73 -7.14 -4.48
N GLU A 100 -6.56 -6.35 -5.14
CA GLU A 100 -7.25 -6.76 -6.37
C GLU A 100 -6.28 -6.97 -7.54
N PHE A 101 -5.27 -6.12 -7.66
CA PHE A 101 -4.20 -6.28 -8.64
C PHE A 101 -3.43 -7.59 -8.42
N LEU A 102 -3.05 -7.90 -7.17
CA LEU A 102 -2.39 -9.15 -6.82
C LEU A 102 -3.28 -10.36 -7.13
N TYR A 103 -4.58 -10.28 -6.81
CA TYR A 103 -5.54 -11.33 -7.14
C TYR A 103 -5.59 -11.62 -8.64
N ARG A 104 -5.64 -10.58 -9.47
CA ARG A 104 -5.65 -10.71 -10.95
C ARG A 104 -4.32 -11.18 -11.52
N SER A 105 -3.24 -10.97 -10.80
CA SER A 105 -1.87 -11.38 -11.18
C SER A 105 -1.54 -12.82 -10.77
N LYS A 106 -2.44 -13.49 -10.06
CA LYS A 106 -2.26 -14.89 -9.64
C LYS A 106 -2.05 -15.81 -10.85
N PRO A 107 -1.19 -16.84 -10.71
CA PRO A 107 -1.14 -17.95 -11.67
C PRO A 107 -2.51 -18.60 -11.83
N GLN A 108 -2.77 -19.23 -12.98
CA GLN A 108 -4.04 -19.95 -13.21
C GLN A 108 -4.23 -21.15 -12.27
N GLU A 109 -3.14 -21.75 -11.82
CA GLU A 109 -3.16 -22.77 -10.78
C GLU A 109 -3.31 -22.08 -9.42
N ASP A 110 -4.45 -22.33 -8.77
CA ASP A 110 -4.77 -21.74 -7.46
C ASP A 110 -3.92 -22.41 -6.38
N ASP A 111 -2.76 -21.82 -6.07
CA ASP A 111 -1.92 -22.26 -4.99
C ASP A 111 -2.26 -21.53 -3.67
N GLN A 112 -2.02 -22.22 -2.57
CA GLN A 112 -2.27 -21.65 -1.23
C GLN A 112 -1.43 -20.38 -0.97
N TRP A 113 -0.21 -20.34 -1.53
CA TRP A 113 0.69 -19.21 -1.36
C TRP A 113 0.13 -17.93 -1.98
N SER A 114 -0.31 -17.99 -3.24
CA SER A 114 -0.90 -16.83 -3.91
C SER A 114 -2.16 -16.35 -3.20
N SER A 115 -2.99 -17.27 -2.69
CA SER A 115 -4.19 -16.92 -1.92
C SER A 115 -3.84 -16.25 -0.60
N PHE A 116 -2.85 -16.76 0.12
CA PHE A 116 -2.33 -16.16 1.34
C PHE A 116 -1.81 -14.74 1.12
N ILE A 117 -1.01 -14.50 0.07
CA ILE A 117 -0.46 -13.18 -0.28
C ILE A 117 -1.58 -12.16 -0.56
N VAL A 118 -2.62 -12.55 -1.30
CA VAL A 118 -3.76 -11.68 -1.59
C VAL A 118 -4.53 -11.35 -0.31
N GLU A 119 -4.80 -12.33 0.53
CA GLU A 119 -5.51 -12.11 1.80
C GLU A 119 -4.70 -11.24 2.76
N LEU A 120 -3.37 -11.43 2.81
CA LEU A 120 -2.48 -10.59 3.62
C LEU A 120 -2.49 -9.13 3.15
N ALA A 121 -2.40 -8.90 1.84
CA ALA A 121 -2.52 -7.57 1.27
C ALA A 121 -3.88 -6.92 1.62
N HIS A 122 -4.96 -7.70 1.57
CA HIS A 122 -6.29 -7.21 1.93
C HIS A 122 -6.39 -6.83 3.41
N LEU A 123 -5.82 -7.65 4.30
CA LEU A 123 -5.76 -7.35 5.72
C LEU A 123 -5.00 -6.03 5.97
N GLU A 124 -3.82 -5.84 5.39
CA GLU A 124 -3.04 -4.61 5.55
C GLU A 124 -3.76 -3.39 4.98
N ARG A 125 -4.46 -3.55 3.85
CA ARG A 125 -5.29 -2.48 3.31
C ARG A 125 -6.41 -2.06 4.27
N LEU A 126 -7.13 -3.01 4.86
CA LEU A 126 -8.18 -2.73 5.84
C LEU A 126 -7.62 -2.08 7.11
N ILE A 127 -6.44 -2.51 7.57
CA ILE A 127 -5.74 -1.87 8.70
C ILE A 127 -5.46 -0.41 8.40
N ASN A 128 -4.98 -0.11 7.19
CA ASN A 128 -4.67 1.25 6.75
C ASN A 128 -5.95 2.12 6.63
N GLU A 129 -7.04 1.55 6.13
CA GLU A 129 -8.35 2.22 6.09
C GLU A 129 -8.86 2.58 7.48
N VAL A 130 -8.77 1.66 8.44
CA VAL A 130 -9.19 1.90 9.83
C VAL A 130 -8.27 2.92 10.51
N TYR A 131 -6.97 2.90 10.18
CA TYR A 131 -6.01 3.86 10.73
C TYR A 131 -6.31 5.30 10.27
N HIS A 132 -6.59 5.52 8.99
CA HIS A 132 -6.83 6.83 8.40
C HIS A 132 -8.30 7.27 8.41
N GLY A 133 -9.21 6.34 8.62
CA GLY A 133 -10.65 6.58 8.63
C GLY A 133 -11.15 7.34 9.86
N GLU A 134 -12.43 7.61 9.87
CA GLU A 134 -13.11 8.09 11.07
C GLU A 134 -13.11 7.00 12.14
N GLY A 135 -13.06 7.39 13.40
CA GLY A 135 -13.02 6.48 14.53
C GLY A 135 -13.68 7.09 15.77
N PRO A 136 -13.79 6.32 16.85
CA PRO A 136 -14.51 6.69 18.06
C PRO A 136 -13.93 7.93 18.77
N GLU A 137 -12.72 8.33 18.45
CA GLU A 137 -12.02 9.41 19.15
C GLU A 137 -12.59 10.82 18.87
N ARG A 138 -13.45 10.96 17.85
CA ARG A 138 -14.10 12.24 17.50
C ARG A 138 -15.39 12.50 18.25
N GLU A 139 -15.97 11.49 18.88
CA GLU A 139 -17.20 11.58 19.64
C GLU A 139 -16.94 11.30 21.13
N GLU A 140 -17.79 11.81 22.02
CA GLU A 140 -17.82 11.38 23.44
C GLU A 140 -18.39 9.95 23.52
N HIS A 141 -17.76 9.02 22.82
CA HIS A 141 -18.19 7.64 22.71
C HIS A 141 -17.41 6.78 23.72
N VAL A 142 -18.12 6.04 24.54
CA VAL A 142 -17.52 5.02 25.39
C VAL A 142 -17.25 3.77 24.52
N PRO A 143 -15.97 3.42 24.25
CA PRO A 143 -15.67 2.30 23.36
C PRO A 143 -16.26 0.99 23.89
N ALA A 144 -16.92 0.25 23.02
CA ALA A 144 -17.45 -1.06 23.34
C ALA A 144 -16.31 -2.00 23.80
N THR A 145 -16.58 -2.80 24.83
CA THR A 145 -15.61 -3.77 25.38
C THR A 145 -15.87 -5.18 24.91
N GLU A 146 -17.14 -5.48 24.60
CA GLU A 146 -17.56 -6.80 24.14
C GLU A 146 -17.47 -6.87 22.61
N ILE A 147 -17.10 -8.04 22.10
CA ILE A 147 -16.87 -8.24 20.65
C ILE A 147 -18.13 -7.97 19.82
N GLU A 148 -19.31 -8.34 20.29
CA GLU A 148 -20.57 -8.11 19.58
C GLU A 148 -20.85 -6.61 19.40
N ALA A 149 -20.59 -5.83 20.45
CA ALA A 149 -20.74 -4.38 20.40
C ALA A 149 -19.68 -3.75 19.49
N ILE A 150 -18.42 -4.22 19.52
CA ILE A 150 -17.35 -3.76 18.61
C ILE A 150 -17.74 -4.02 17.14
N LEU A 151 -18.29 -5.20 16.86
CA LEU A 151 -18.72 -5.56 15.50
C LEU A 151 -19.89 -4.72 14.98
N SER A 152 -20.67 -4.10 15.86
CA SER A 152 -21.78 -3.21 15.49
C SER A 152 -21.34 -1.76 15.22
N GLU A 153 -20.12 -1.38 15.57
CA GLU A 153 -19.59 -0.03 15.36
C GLU A 153 -19.31 0.24 13.88
N ALA A 154 -19.75 1.41 13.38
CA ALA A 154 -19.67 1.77 11.96
C ALA A 154 -18.22 1.82 11.40
N TRP A 155 -17.25 2.08 12.26
CA TRP A 155 -15.81 2.14 11.90
C TRP A 155 -15.08 0.82 12.04
N THR A 156 -15.75 -0.26 12.49
CA THR A 156 -15.18 -1.60 12.52
C THR A 156 -15.26 -2.25 11.14
N LYS A 157 -14.13 -2.74 10.65
CA LYS A 157 -14.07 -3.56 9.44
C LYS A 157 -13.97 -5.04 9.83
N THR A 158 -14.52 -5.90 8.99
CA THR A 158 -14.40 -7.35 9.19
C THR A 158 -13.93 -8.01 7.91
N MET A 159 -13.13 -9.06 8.05
CA MET A 159 -12.63 -9.86 6.95
C MET A 159 -12.75 -11.34 7.27
N GLN A 160 -13.21 -12.12 6.28
CA GLN A 160 -13.12 -13.57 6.30
C GLN A 160 -11.74 -13.97 5.77
N CYS A 161 -11.03 -14.80 6.51
CA CYS A 161 -9.70 -15.28 6.18
C CYS A 161 -9.69 -16.79 6.05
N SER A 162 -8.92 -17.31 5.10
CA SER A 162 -8.64 -18.75 4.94
C SER A 162 -7.44 -19.19 5.79
N PHE A 163 -6.71 -18.23 6.37
CA PHE A 163 -5.51 -18.43 7.18
C PHE A 163 -5.60 -17.66 8.51
N GLN A 164 -4.81 -18.06 9.51
CA GLN A 164 -4.67 -17.29 10.76
C GLN A 164 -3.84 -16.00 10.59
N LEU A 165 -4.26 -15.14 9.66
CA LEU A 165 -3.51 -13.94 9.25
C LEU A 165 -3.24 -12.95 10.38
N HIS A 166 -4.19 -12.77 11.29
CA HIS A 166 -4.07 -11.81 12.39
C HIS A 166 -2.86 -12.10 13.28
N ARG A 167 -2.60 -13.39 13.57
CA ARG A 167 -1.46 -13.83 14.37
C ARG A 167 -0.16 -13.61 13.61
N TYR A 168 -0.11 -14.11 12.38
CA TYR A 168 1.06 -13.90 11.51
C TYR A 168 1.42 -12.41 11.37
N TYR A 169 0.43 -11.57 11.07
CA TYR A 169 0.61 -10.12 10.96
C TYR A 169 1.23 -9.54 12.23
N LEU A 170 0.70 -9.87 13.42
CA LEU A 170 1.19 -9.35 14.69
C LEU A 170 2.61 -9.83 15.00
N ASP A 171 2.94 -11.08 14.72
CA ASP A 171 4.25 -11.66 14.97
C ASP A 171 5.31 -11.02 14.04
N VAL A 172 5.04 -10.88 12.74
CA VAL A 172 5.93 -10.18 11.81
C VAL A 172 6.07 -8.70 12.19
N ARG A 173 4.98 -8.00 12.52
CA ARG A 173 5.05 -6.59 12.97
C ARG A 173 5.88 -6.43 14.24
N LYS A 174 5.80 -7.37 15.15
CA LYS A 174 6.63 -7.40 16.35
C LYS A 174 8.11 -7.60 15.98
N ALA A 175 8.43 -8.56 15.12
CA ALA A 175 9.79 -8.77 14.65
C ALA A 175 10.37 -7.51 13.98
N ILE A 176 9.64 -6.88 13.06
CA ILE A 176 10.03 -5.60 12.43
C ILE A 176 10.33 -4.54 13.51
N SER A 177 9.44 -4.37 14.49
CA SER A 177 9.57 -3.31 15.52
C SER A 177 10.73 -3.52 16.47
N THR A 178 11.15 -4.75 16.68
CA THR A 178 12.26 -5.11 17.58
C THR A 178 13.59 -5.29 16.83
N GLY A 179 13.61 -5.16 15.50
CA GLY A 179 14.78 -5.45 14.67
C GLY A 179 15.13 -6.95 14.65
N GLY A 180 14.16 -7.83 14.93
CA GLY A 180 14.30 -9.27 14.88
C GLY A 180 14.26 -9.81 13.46
N ASP A 181 14.60 -11.08 13.30
CA ASP A 181 14.56 -11.79 12.02
C ASP A 181 13.11 -12.20 11.70
N THR A 182 12.57 -11.63 10.63
CA THR A 182 11.20 -11.96 10.17
C THR A 182 11.12 -13.33 9.50
N SER A 183 12.26 -13.91 9.06
CA SER A 183 12.30 -15.24 8.44
C SER A 183 12.06 -16.38 9.46
N GLU A 184 12.19 -16.10 10.75
CA GLU A 184 11.89 -17.04 11.82
C GLU A 184 10.38 -17.16 12.12
N VAL A 185 9.56 -16.24 11.58
CA VAL A 185 8.10 -16.29 11.79
C VAL A 185 7.49 -17.35 10.90
N GLU A 186 6.88 -18.36 11.53
CA GLU A 186 6.21 -19.44 10.82
C GLU A 186 5.03 -18.92 9.98
N LEU A 187 4.86 -19.46 8.78
CA LEU A 187 3.69 -19.16 7.94
C LEU A 187 2.40 -19.59 8.67
N PRO A 188 1.31 -18.86 8.48
CA PRO A 188 0.07 -19.13 9.19
C PRO A 188 -0.56 -20.43 8.73
N GLU A 189 -1.17 -21.14 9.66
CA GLU A 189 -1.97 -22.32 9.34
C GLU A 189 -3.19 -21.95 8.48
N ALA A 190 -3.55 -22.85 7.55
CA ALA A 190 -4.73 -22.73 6.71
C ALA A 190 -5.99 -23.05 7.53
N ILE A 191 -6.34 -22.17 8.46
CA ILE A 191 -7.52 -22.27 9.31
C ILE A 191 -8.41 -21.06 9.03
N SER A 192 -9.65 -21.34 8.59
CA SER A 192 -10.62 -20.28 8.33
C SER A 192 -11.02 -19.59 9.64
N CYS A 193 -10.93 -18.26 9.64
CA CYS A 193 -11.33 -17.43 10.75
C CYS A 193 -11.91 -16.09 10.24
N ARG A 194 -12.60 -15.39 11.14
CA ARG A 194 -12.99 -13.99 10.88
C ARG A 194 -12.15 -13.06 11.72
N VAL A 195 -11.76 -11.93 11.15
CA VAL A 195 -10.97 -10.92 11.85
C VAL A 195 -11.73 -9.61 11.85
N ALA A 196 -11.92 -9.04 13.03
CA ALA A 196 -12.38 -7.68 13.21
C ALA A 196 -11.17 -6.74 13.31
N ILE A 197 -11.20 -5.65 12.57
CA ILE A 197 -10.20 -4.58 12.52
C ILE A 197 -10.90 -3.31 13.00
N PHE A 198 -10.43 -2.76 14.11
CA PHE A 198 -11.03 -1.56 14.71
C PHE A 198 -9.97 -0.68 15.37
N ARG A 199 -10.30 0.58 15.62
CA ARG A 199 -9.40 1.51 16.29
C ARG A 199 -9.88 1.80 17.71
N ARG A 200 -8.93 1.79 18.65
CA ARG A 200 -9.16 2.18 20.04
C ARG A 200 -7.92 2.88 20.58
N ASP A 201 -8.12 4.00 21.24
CA ASP A 201 -7.03 4.83 21.79
C ASP A 201 -5.97 5.15 20.72
N TYR A 202 -6.41 5.55 19.53
CA TYR A 202 -5.56 5.83 18.34
C TYR A 202 -4.69 4.65 17.87
N LYS A 203 -5.02 3.43 18.30
CA LYS A 203 -4.30 2.20 17.90
C LYS A 203 -5.25 1.25 17.20
N VAL A 204 -4.84 0.75 16.05
CA VAL A 204 -5.57 -0.33 15.37
C VAL A 204 -5.38 -1.63 16.15
N LYS A 205 -6.47 -2.33 16.35
CA LYS A 205 -6.57 -3.62 17.03
C LYS A 205 -7.13 -4.66 16.08
N LEU A 206 -6.66 -5.88 16.21
CA LEU A 206 -7.14 -7.06 15.51
C LEU A 206 -7.73 -8.03 16.52
N HIS A 207 -8.89 -8.59 16.22
CA HIS A 207 -9.54 -9.62 17.00
C HIS A 207 -10.06 -10.71 16.08
N ALA A 208 -9.61 -11.95 16.28
CA ALA A 208 -10.11 -13.11 15.55
C ALA A 208 -11.23 -13.80 16.30
N PHE A 209 -12.24 -14.31 15.58
CA PHE A 209 -13.43 -15.00 16.14
C PHE A 209 -14.05 -15.97 15.15
#